data_f1b93162a69b4907883f631871e91285
#
_entry.id   f1b93162a69b4907883f631871e91285
#
_cell.length_a   1.000
_cell.length_b   1.000
_cell.length_c   1.000
_cell.angle_alpha   90.00
_cell.angle_beta   90.00
_cell.angle_gamma   90.00
#
_symmetry.space_group_name_H-M   'P 1'
#
loop_
_entity.id
_entity.type
_entity.pdbx_description
1 polymer ?
#
loop_
_entity_poly.entity_id
_entity_poly.type
_entity_poly.pdbx_seq_one_letter_code
_entity_poly.pdbx_strand_id
1 'polypeptide(L)'
;MPQCFEPWIDDNTRLLIIGTMPSEASLAAGMYYAHPQNKFWPYMARILNNSTPVLTPDERRHLLLANRIGLWDSLAFCERKGSLDSDIKNARPNDFCHFSHIQHYLFNGQKAFQFFKKYNGSLLTVENHIILPSTSPANASIKNEIKFARWQSAILTCLKSI
;
A
#
# COMPACT_ATOMS: atom_id res chain seq x y z
N MET A 1 -19.87 1.91 7.90
CA MET A 1 -18.89 0.89 8.28
C MET A 1 -17.65 1.04 7.42
N PRO A 2 -16.43 0.97 8.00
CA PRO A 2 -15.21 1.12 7.20
C PRO A 2 -15.09 0.00 6.17
N GLN A 3 -14.96 0.37 4.92
CA GLN A 3 -14.75 -0.54 3.80
C GLN A 3 -13.49 -0.14 3.03
N CYS A 4 -12.89 -1.09 2.34
CA CYS A 4 -11.76 -0.78 1.47
C CYS A 4 -12.22 -0.08 0.19
N PHE A 5 -11.24 0.50 -0.51
CA PHE A 5 -11.44 1.00 -1.86
C PHE A 5 -11.35 -0.12 -2.89
N GLU A 6 -11.81 0.18 -4.11
CA GLU A 6 -11.55 -0.69 -5.25
C GLU A 6 -10.04 -0.80 -5.50
N PRO A 7 -9.56 -1.97 -5.93
CA PRO A 7 -8.14 -2.11 -6.22
C PRO A 7 -7.74 -1.29 -7.45
N TRP A 8 -6.58 -0.67 -7.38
CA TRP A 8 -5.93 -0.10 -8.56
C TRP A 8 -5.01 -1.15 -9.15
N ILE A 9 -5.55 -2.03 -9.94
CA ILE A 9 -4.82 -3.13 -10.58
C ILE A 9 -5.32 -3.26 -12.01
N ASP A 10 -4.41 -3.27 -12.97
CA ASP A 10 -4.73 -3.55 -14.37
C ASP A 10 -3.93 -4.77 -14.88
N ASP A 11 -4.10 -5.11 -16.14
CA ASP A 11 -3.45 -6.28 -16.74
C ASP A 11 -1.92 -6.16 -16.78
N ASN A 12 -1.39 -4.95 -16.71
CA ASN A 12 0.05 -4.69 -16.74
C ASN A 12 0.68 -4.62 -15.34
N THR A 13 -0.11 -4.58 -14.29
CA THR A 13 0.40 -4.51 -12.91
C THR A 13 1.20 -5.76 -12.58
N ARG A 14 2.41 -5.57 -12.03
CA ARG A 14 3.27 -6.69 -11.61
C ARG A 14 3.75 -6.55 -10.17
N LEU A 15 3.74 -5.33 -9.65
CA LEU A 15 4.09 -4.99 -8.29
C LEU A 15 2.85 -4.45 -7.58
N LEU A 16 2.48 -5.06 -6.46
CA LEU A 16 1.32 -4.62 -5.69
C LEU A 16 1.76 -4.11 -4.33
N ILE A 17 1.40 -2.86 -4.03
CA ILE A 17 1.61 -2.28 -2.69
C ILE A 17 0.34 -2.47 -1.89
N ILE A 18 0.47 -3.03 -0.71
CA ILE A 18 -0.66 -3.46 0.11
C ILE A 18 -0.66 -2.73 1.45
N GLY A 19 -1.76 -2.01 1.73
CA GLY A 19 -2.03 -1.41 3.03
C GLY A 19 -2.92 -2.30 3.89
N THR A 20 -3.31 -1.81 5.06
CA THR A 20 -4.20 -2.53 5.98
C THR A 20 -5.65 -2.20 5.68
N MET A 21 -6.04 -0.98 5.95
CA MET A 21 -7.37 -0.38 5.73
C MET A 21 -7.21 1.12 5.50
N PRO A 22 -8.11 1.76 4.75
CA PRO A 22 -8.09 3.21 4.65
C PRO A 22 -8.25 3.88 6.01
N SER A 23 -7.54 4.98 6.25
CA SER A 23 -7.76 5.83 7.41
C SER A 23 -9.08 6.59 7.31
N GLU A 24 -9.52 7.23 8.39
CA GLU A 24 -10.71 8.09 8.35
C GLU A 24 -10.54 9.20 7.32
N ALA A 25 -9.37 9.83 7.24
CA ALA A 25 -9.07 10.87 6.25
C ALA A 25 -9.16 10.33 4.83
N SER A 26 -8.66 9.11 4.58
CA SER A 26 -8.75 8.47 3.27
C SER A 26 -10.18 8.16 2.88
N LEU A 27 -10.98 7.64 3.82
CA LEU A 27 -12.40 7.35 3.57
C LEU A 27 -13.18 8.63 3.26
N ALA A 28 -12.92 9.71 4.01
CA ALA A 28 -13.58 11.00 3.78
C ALA A 28 -13.22 11.59 2.41
N ALA A 29 -11.96 11.43 1.98
CA ALA A 29 -11.46 11.94 0.69
C ALA A 29 -11.73 10.99 -0.49
N GLY A 30 -12.09 9.74 -0.22
CA GLY A 30 -12.25 8.72 -1.27
C GLY A 30 -10.93 8.39 -1.98
N MET A 31 -9.80 8.44 -1.27
CA MET A 31 -8.48 8.33 -1.88
C MET A 31 -7.48 7.60 -0.96
N TYR A 32 -6.71 6.69 -1.53
CA TYR A 32 -5.63 6.00 -0.82
C TYR A 32 -4.63 7.00 -0.23
N TYR A 33 -4.28 6.79 1.04
CA TYR A 33 -3.24 7.55 1.74
C TYR A 33 -3.46 9.06 1.70
N ALA A 34 -4.70 9.50 1.94
CA ALA A 34 -5.09 10.91 1.79
C ALA A 34 -4.75 11.78 3.01
N HIS A 35 -4.39 11.19 4.16
CA HIS A 35 -4.03 11.99 5.33
C HIS A 35 -2.86 12.92 4.98
N PRO A 36 -2.94 14.24 5.29
CA PRO A 36 -1.94 15.22 4.85
C PRO A 36 -0.51 14.90 5.30
N GLN A 37 -0.35 14.19 6.41
CA GLN A 37 0.96 13.82 6.96
C GLN A 37 1.43 12.42 6.53
N ASN A 38 0.62 11.68 5.78
CA ASN A 38 1.05 10.39 5.24
C ASN A 38 2.09 10.60 4.16
N LYS A 39 3.21 9.90 4.24
CA LYS A 39 4.35 10.09 3.35
C LYS A 39 4.26 9.30 2.05
N PHE A 40 3.22 8.50 1.85
CA PHE A 40 3.14 7.61 0.69
C PHE A 40 3.27 8.38 -0.64
N TRP A 41 2.41 9.38 -0.86
CA TRP A 41 2.44 10.13 -2.12
C TRP A 41 3.68 11.00 -2.29
N PRO A 42 4.22 11.66 -1.27
CA PRO A 42 5.54 12.27 -1.38
C PRO A 42 6.64 11.30 -1.78
N TYR A 43 6.65 10.08 -1.22
CA TYR A 43 7.63 9.06 -1.62
C TYR A 43 7.46 8.63 -3.07
N MET A 44 6.22 8.38 -3.51
CA MET A 44 5.97 7.98 -4.90
C MET A 44 6.40 9.08 -5.88
N ALA A 45 6.14 10.32 -5.57
CA ALA A 45 6.59 11.44 -6.41
C ALA A 45 8.11 11.50 -6.51
N ARG A 46 8.83 11.30 -5.40
CA ARG A 46 10.30 11.29 -5.39
C ARG A 46 10.88 10.11 -6.19
N ILE A 47 10.27 8.94 -6.08
CA ILE A 47 10.78 7.72 -6.71
C ILE A 47 10.42 7.65 -8.19
N LEU A 48 9.20 8.03 -8.55
CA LEU A 48 8.62 7.75 -9.87
C LEU A 48 8.39 8.98 -10.73
N ASN A 49 8.44 10.19 -10.17
CA ASN A 49 7.99 11.41 -10.86
C ASN A 49 8.96 12.59 -10.73
N ASN A 50 10.26 12.32 -10.58
CA ASN A 50 11.29 13.36 -10.45
C ASN A 50 10.96 14.41 -9.37
N SER A 51 10.40 13.96 -8.25
CA SER A 51 9.97 14.80 -7.12
C SER A 51 8.84 15.78 -7.44
N THR A 52 8.19 15.66 -8.61
CA THR A 52 7.02 16.48 -8.94
C THR A 52 5.79 15.93 -8.23
N PRO A 53 5.11 16.73 -7.39
CA PRO A 53 3.95 16.23 -6.65
C PRO A 53 2.81 15.77 -7.55
N VAL A 54 2.11 14.71 -7.12
CA VAL A 54 0.87 14.24 -7.74
C VAL A 54 -0.27 14.57 -6.78
N LEU A 55 -1.26 15.33 -7.24
CA LEU A 55 -2.26 15.93 -6.37
C LEU A 55 -3.66 15.38 -6.56
N THR A 56 -4.04 15.01 -7.78
CA THR A 56 -5.38 14.50 -8.05
C THR A 56 -5.42 12.96 -8.00
N PRO A 57 -6.59 12.37 -7.72
CA PRO A 57 -6.77 10.92 -7.78
C PRO A 57 -6.33 10.32 -9.13
N ASP A 58 -6.69 10.97 -10.23
CA ASP A 58 -6.35 10.48 -11.57
C ASP A 58 -4.84 10.52 -11.83
N GLU A 59 -4.16 11.61 -11.43
CA GLU A 59 -2.70 11.70 -11.54
C GLU A 59 -2.00 10.62 -10.72
N ARG A 60 -2.46 10.38 -9.51
CA ARG A 60 -1.90 9.37 -8.59
C ARG A 60 -2.08 7.96 -9.13
N ARG A 61 -3.29 7.65 -9.58
CA ARG A 61 -3.58 6.34 -10.18
C ARG A 61 -2.75 6.12 -11.44
N HIS A 62 -2.70 7.12 -12.32
CA HIS A 62 -1.93 7.03 -13.56
C HIS A 62 -0.44 6.82 -13.29
N LEU A 63 0.12 7.54 -12.34
CA LEU A 63 1.55 7.41 -11.99
C LEU A 63 1.90 5.96 -11.61
N LEU A 64 1.10 5.34 -10.76
CA LEU A 64 1.36 3.97 -10.31
C LEU A 64 1.14 2.96 -11.44
N LEU A 65 -0.01 3.00 -12.10
CA LEU A 65 -0.34 2.03 -13.14
C LEU A 65 0.61 2.13 -14.34
N ALA A 66 1.03 3.33 -14.72
CA ALA A 66 2.03 3.53 -15.78
C ALA A 66 3.39 2.91 -15.43
N ASN A 67 3.70 2.77 -14.14
CA ASN A 67 4.89 2.10 -13.65
C ASN A 67 4.67 0.63 -13.28
N ARG A 68 3.54 0.05 -13.68
CA ARG A 68 3.17 -1.35 -13.42
C ARG A 68 2.98 -1.66 -11.93
N ILE A 69 2.61 -0.64 -11.16
CA ILE A 69 2.38 -0.71 -9.71
C ILE A 69 0.89 -0.56 -9.43
N GLY A 70 0.35 -1.44 -8.59
CA GLY A 70 -1.01 -1.35 -8.11
C GLY A 70 -1.09 -1.09 -6.61
N LEU A 71 -2.30 -0.76 -6.16
CA LEU A 71 -2.63 -0.56 -4.76
C LEU A 71 -3.88 -1.34 -4.37
N TRP A 72 -3.85 -1.93 -3.20
CA TRP A 72 -5.03 -2.42 -2.51
C TRP A 72 -4.75 -2.54 -1.02
N ASP A 73 -5.75 -2.94 -0.23
CA ASP A 73 -5.61 -3.18 1.20
C ASP A 73 -5.83 -4.65 1.52
N SER A 74 -5.21 -5.12 2.60
CA SER A 74 -5.37 -6.50 3.07
C SER A 74 -6.82 -6.79 3.47
N LEU A 75 -7.51 -5.79 4.04
CA LEU A 75 -8.85 -5.96 4.57
C LEU A 75 -9.91 -5.29 3.71
N ALA A 76 -11.01 -6.01 3.49
CA ALA A 76 -12.19 -5.48 2.83
C ALA A 76 -13.07 -4.70 3.81
N PHE A 77 -13.08 -5.11 5.07
CA PHE A 77 -13.92 -4.56 6.12
C PHE A 77 -13.28 -4.79 7.49
N CYS A 78 -13.50 -3.87 8.41
CA CYS A 78 -13.21 -4.08 9.83
C CYS A 78 -14.00 -3.11 10.69
N GLU A 79 -14.03 -3.37 11.98
CA GLU A 79 -14.48 -2.43 12.99
C GLU A 79 -13.27 -1.80 13.65
N ARG A 80 -13.27 -0.48 13.75
CA ARG A 80 -12.14 0.26 14.30
C ARG A 80 -12.58 1.64 14.79
N LYS A 81 -12.11 2.02 15.99
CA LYS A 81 -12.24 3.40 16.47
C LYS A 81 -11.08 4.22 15.91
N GLY A 82 -11.37 5.22 15.10
CA GLY A 82 -10.33 6.04 14.50
C GLY A 82 -9.56 5.31 13.40
N SER A 83 -8.25 5.52 13.32
CA SER A 83 -7.40 5.07 12.22
C SER A 83 -6.24 4.17 12.63
N LEU A 84 -6.14 3.79 13.91
CA LEU A 84 -5.04 2.94 14.38
C LEU A 84 -5.29 1.48 14.05
N ASP A 85 -4.31 0.83 13.42
CA ASP A 85 -4.40 -0.59 13.05
C ASP A 85 -4.50 -1.51 14.28
N SER A 86 -3.97 -1.09 15.43
CA SER A 86 -4.09 -1.84 16.69
C SER A 86 -5.53 -1.92 17.21
N ASP A 87 -6.42 -1.04 16.75
CA ASP A 87 -7.83 -1.01 17.17
C ASP A 87 -8.75 -1.80 16.24
N ILE A 88 -8.19 -2.46 15.23
CA ILE A 88 -8.96 -3.25 14.26
C ILE A 88 -9.56 -4.49 14.93
N LYS A 89 -10.89 -4.67 14.75
CA LYS A 89 -11.65 -5.82 15.21
C LYS A 89 -12.56 -6.33 14.10
N ASN A 90 -12.94 -7.60 14.18
CA ASN A 90 -13.86 -8.24 13.23
C ASN A 90 -13.42 -8.03 11.77
N ALA A 91 -12.14 -8.27 11.50
CA ALA A 91 -11.54 -8.05 10.19
C ALA A 91 -12.04 -9.08 9.18
N ARG A 92 -12.34 -8.60 7.95
CA ARG A 92 -12.64 -9.44 6.80
C ARG A 92 -11.63 -9.14 5.70
N PRO A 93 -10.99 -10.17 5.12
CA PRO A 93 -9.93 -9.95 4.13
C PRO A 93 -10.47 -9.62 2.75
N ASN A 94 -9.64 -8.94 1.97
CA ASN A 94 -9.75 -8.97 0.52
C ASN A 94 -9.16 -10.28 0.00
N ASP A 95 -9.68 -10.75 -1.14
CA ASP A 95 -9.18 -11.96 -1.80
C ASP A 95 -8.27 -11.57 -2.97
N PHE A 96 -7.01 -11.96 -2.89
CA PHE A 96 -5.98 -11.63 -3.88
C PHE A 96 -5.74 -12.75 -4.90
N CYS A 97 -6.42 -13.88 -4.79
CA CYS A 97 -6.15 -15.06 -5.63
C CYS A 97 -6.46 -14.84 -7.12
N HIS A 98 -7.29 -13.85 -7.45
CA HIS A 98 -7.66 -13.53 -8.84
C HIS A 98 -6.58 -12.76 -9.60
N PHE A 99 -5.55 -12.27 -8.92
CA PHE A 99 -4.50 -11.45 -9.53
C PHE A 99 -3.21 -12.27 -9.70
N SER A 100 -3.28 -13.34 -10.48
CA SER A 100 -2.17 -14.29 -10.67
C SER A 100 -0.97 -13.69 -11.40
N HIS A 101 -1.14 -12.54 -12.06
CA HIS A 101 -0.07 -11.85 -12.78
C HIS A 101 0.82 -10.98 -11.89
N ILE A 102 0.49 -10.80 -10.62
CA ILE A 102 1.33 -10.05 -9.68
C ILE A 102 2.58 -10.87 -9.35
N GLN A 103 3.74 -10.24 -9.46
CA GLN A 103 5.05 -10.87 -9.22
C GLN A 103 5.67 -10.48 -7.87
N HIS A 104 5.35 -9.30 -7.37
CA HIS A 104 5.91 -8.78 -6.13
C HIS A 104 4.84 -8.13 -5.27
N TYR A 105 4.97 -8.31 -3.95
CA TYR A 105 4.11 -7.71 -2.95
C TYR A 105 4.95 -6.84 -2.01
N LEU A 106 4.61 -5.56 -1.89
CA LEU A 106 5.21 -4.66 -0.90
C LEU A 106 4.17 -4.29 0.15
N PHE A 107 4.47 -4.57 1.40
CA PHE A 107 3.55 -4.31 2.49
C PHE A 107 3.86 -2.98 3.15
N ASN A 108 2.88 -2.09 3.18
CA ASN A 108 2.97 -0.80 3.87
C ASN A 108 2.68 -1.01 5.35
N GLY A 109 3.71 -1.43 6.08
CA GLY A 109 3.64 -1.71 7.50
C GLY A 109 3.42 -3.18 7.85
N GLN A 110 3.69 -3.51 9.10
CA GLN A 110 3.66 -4.88 9.62
C GLN A 110 2.24 -5.45 9.66
N LYS A 111 1.25 -4.63 10.01
CA LYS A 111 -0.14 -5.09 10.09
C LYS A 111 -0.71 -5.48 8.73
N ALA A 112 -0.36 -4.74 7.68
CA ALA A 112 -0.74 -5.11 6.31
C ALA A 112 -0.25 -6.52 5.98
N PHE A 113 1.00 -6.80 6.29
CA PHE A 113 1.58 -8.13 6.10
C PHE A 113 0.90 -9.20 6.94
N GLN A 114 0.67 -8.95 8.23
CA GLN A 114 0.08 -9.93 9.14
C GLN A 114 -1.32 -10.36 8.68
N PHE A 115 -2.16 -9.40 8.29
CA PHE A 115 -3.50 -9.72 7.77
C PHE A 115 -3.44 -10.43 6.42
N PHE A 116 -2.58 -9.99 5.51
CA PHE A 116 -2.40 -10.65 4.24
C PHE A 116 -1.95 -12.10 4.42
N LYS A 117 -0.94 -12.33 5.24
CA LYS A 117 -0.39 -13.65 5.51
C LYS A 117 -1.45 -14.59 6.11
N LYS A 118 -2.28 -14.06 7.00
CA LYS A 118 -3.33 -14.86 7.65
C LYS A 118 -4.34 -15.41 6.64
N TYR A 119 -4.72 -14.62 5.65
CA TYR A 119 -5.82 -14.96 4.74
C TYR A 119 -5.38 -15.30 3.32
N ASN A 120 -4.23 -14.81 2.87
CA ASN A 120 -3.70 -14.99 1.53
C ASN A 120 -2.24 -15.49 1.54
N GLY A 121 -1.78 -16.06 2.63
CA GLY A 121 -0.38 -16.42 2.82
C GLY A 121 0.16 -17.42 1.79
N SER A 122 -0.70 -18.24 1.18
CA SER A 122 -0.30 -19.18 0.13
C SER A 122 0.26 -18.49 -1.13
N LEU A 123 -0.02 -17.20 -1.33
CA LEU A 123 0.51 -16.42 -2.45
C LEU A 123 1.96 -15.95 -2.20
N LEU A 124 2.45 -16.01 -0.97
CA LEU A 124 3.75 -15.49 -0.59
C LEU A 124 4.84 -16.54 -0.68
N THR A 125 5.99 -16.12 -1.21
CA THR A 125 7.26 -16.86 -1.14
C THR A 125 8.29 -15.96 -0.45
N VAL A 126 9.43 -16.52 -0.06
CA VAL A 126 10.52 -15.74 0.55
C VAL A 126 10.99 -14.61 -0.37
N GLU A 127 10.91 -14.84 -1.69
CA GLU A 127 11.51 -13.94 -2.68
C GLU A 127 10.53 -12.92 -3.27
N ASN A 128 9.22 -13.11 -3.09
CA ASN A 128 8.23 -12.27 -3.78
C ASN A 128 7.62 -11.17 -2.92
N HIS A 129 8.11 -10.94 -1.71
CA HIS A 129 7.53 -9.89 -0.86
C HIS A 129 8.57 -9.21 0.03
N ILE A 130 8.26 -7.97 0.39
CA ILE A 130 9.06 -7.14 1.31
C ILE A 130 8.10 -6.41 2.24
N ILE A 131 8.41 -6.40 3.53
CA ILE A 131 7.67 -5.64 4.54
C ILE A 131 8.40 -4.31 4.73
N LEU A 132 7.70 -3.20 4.45
CA LEU A 132 8.26 -1.86 4.53
C LEU A 132 7.73 -1.12 5.77
N PRO A 133 8.48 -0.13 6.27
CA PRO A 133 7.97 0.69 7.36
C PRO A 133 6.74 1.47 6.89
N SER A 134 5.72 1.56 7.76
CA SER A 134 4.49 2.27 7.44
C SER A 134 4.73 3.74 7.11
N THR A 135 4.07 4.23 6.07
CA THR A 135 4.09 5.65 5.70
C THR A 135 3.16 6.50 6.56
N SER A 136 2.38 5.88 7.44
CA SER A 136 1.45 6.57 8.33
C SER A 136 2.18 7.51 9.30
N PRO A 137 1.60 8.69 9.62
CA PRO A 137 2.17 9.58 10.63
C PRO A 137 2.20 8.94 12.04
N ALA A 138 1.40 7.92 12.31
CA ALA A 138 1.43 7.19 13.57
C ALA A 138 2.72 6.39 13.76
N ASN A 139 3.47 6.10 12.71
CA ASN A 139 4.74 5.36 12.77
C ASN A 139 5.93 6.33 12.78
N ALA A 140 6.22 6.92 13.93
CA ALA A 140 7.29 7.92 14.08
C ALA A 140 8.62 7.33 14.62
N SER A 141 8.70 6.02 14.85
CA SER A 141 9.89 5.39 15.47
C SER A 141 11.10 5.33 14.53
N ILE A 142 10.90 5.40 13.22
CA ILE A 142 11.96 5.38 12.20
C ILE A 142 12.03 6.75 11.54
N LYS A 143 13.26 7.27 11.36
CA LYS A 143 13.47 8.57 10.69
C LYS A 143 12.96 8.52 9.26
N ASN A 144 12.38 9.64 8.81
CA ASN A 144 11.76 9.74 7.49
C ASN A 144 12.73 9.37 6.34
N GLU A 145 13.98 9.84 6.38
CA GLU A 145 14.95 9.53 5.31
C GLU A 145 15.35 8.05 5.28
N ILE A 146 15.34 7.37 6.42
CA ILE A 146 15.56 5.91 6.46
C ILE A 146 14.37 5.18 5.86
N LYS A 147 13.14 5.57 6.22
CA LYS A 147 11.93 5.01 5.61
C LYS A 147 11.95 5.20 4.09
N PHE A 148 12.22 6.42 3.64
CA PHE A 148 12.26 6.73 2.22
C PHE A 148 13.28 5.85 1.49
N ALA A 149 14.48 5.70 2.03
CA ALA A 149 15.53 4.89 1.41
C ALA A 149 15.08 3.43 1.25
N ARG A 150 14.39 2.88 2.24
CA ARG A 150 13.86 1.51 2.17
C ARG A 150 12.78 1.37 1.10
N TRP A 151 11.86 2.33 1.03
CA TRP A 151 10.80 2.35 0.01
C TRP A 151 11.40 2.46 -1.39
N GLN A 152 12.34 3.38 -1.58
CA GLN A 152 13.01 3.57 -2.86
C GLN A 152 13.75 2.31 -3.31
N SER A 153 14.55 1.72 -2.44
CA SER A 153 15.30 0.52 -2.74
C SER A 153 14.38 -0.64 -3.14
N ALA A 154 13.31 -0.86 -2.36
CA ALA A 154 12.36 -1.95 -2.62
C ALA A 154 11.65 -1.77 -3.97
N ILE A 155 11.11 -0.58 -4.23
CA ILE A 155 10.39 -0.31 -5.48
C ILE A 155 11.31 -0.44 -6.69
N LEU A 156 12.48 0.19 -6.66
CA LEU A 156 13.40 0.14 -7.80
C LEU A 156 13.93 -1.26 -8.05
N THR A 157 14.20 -2.03 -7.00
CA THR A 157 14.62 -3.42 -7.14
C THR A 157 13.53 -4.27 -7.80
N CYS A 158 12.30 -4.14 -7.35
CA CYS A 158 11.17 -4.88 -7.94
C CYS A 158 10.93 -4.48 -9.39
N LEU A 159 10.97 -3.19 -9.71
CA LEU A 159 10.74 -2.72 -11.08
C LEU A 159 11.81 -3.22 -12.07
N LYS A 160 13.04 -3.42 -11.61
CA LYS A 160 14.11 -3.99 -12.46
C LYS A 160 13.88 -5.45 -12.83
N SER A 161 13.10 -6.18 -12.04
CA SER A 161 12.90 -7.62 -12.22
C SER A 161 11.61 -7.97 -12.97
N ILE A 162 10.86 -6.98 -13.40
CA ILE A 162 9.59 -7.20 -14.12
C ILE A 162 9.63 -6.73 -15.56
#